data_897bdc691d0fae17bdcb74f55926b53f
#
_entry.id   897bdc691d0fae17bdcb74f55926b53f
#
_cell.length_a   1.000
_cell.length_b   1.000
_cell.length_c   1.000
_cell.angle_alpha   90.00
_cell.angle_beta   90.00
_cell.angle_gamma   90.00
#
_symmetry.space_group_name_H-M   'P 1'
#
loop_
_entity.id
_entity.type
_entity.pdbx_description
1 polymer ?
#
loop_
_entity_poly.entity_id
_entity_poly.type
_entity_poly.pdbx_seq_one_letter_code
_entity_poly.pdbx_strand_id
1 'polypeptide(L)'
;AGCSDCGTHLIDTHDHPVADAVWPLYARAQRRAGGVSTLLEWDARIPPYDELLAELGKAKLARAGAQPAAVAAPCAETDAAPTPLAFQFSAADA
;
A
#
# COMPACT_ATOMS: atom_id res chain seq x y z
N ALA A 1 8.85 -4.20 4.04
CA ALA A 1 9.18 -2.92 4.64
C ALA A 1 10.45 -2.34 4.02
N GLY A 2 10.48 -1.03 3.82
CA GLY A 2 11.62 -0.35 3.24
C GLY A 2 11.57 -0.21 1.73
N CYS A 3 12.31 0.76 1.23
CA CYS A 3 12.47 1.00 -0.20
C CYS A 3 13.84 1.64 -0.48
N SER A 4 14.29 1.51 -1.72
CA SER A 4 15.46 2.23 -2.24
C SER A 4 15.04 3.26 -3.26
N ASP A 5 15.51 4.49 -3.09
CA ASP A 5 15.27 5.59 -4.02
C ASP A 5 16.34 5.60 -5.13
N CYS A 6 15.91 5.42 -6.37
CA CYS A 6 16.73 5.44 -7.56
C CYS A 6 16.62 6.77 -8.34
N GLY A 7 16.05 7.81 -7.72
CA GLY A 7 15.87 9.14 -8.31
C GLY A 7 14.68 9.26 -9.24
N THR A 8 14.46 8.32 -10.14
CA THR A 8 13.33 8.28 -11.08
C THR A 8 12.20 7.37 -10.63
N HIS A 9 12.48 6.46 -9.70
CA HIS A 9 11.53 5.48 -9.17
C HIS A 9 12.00 4.94 -7.82
N LEU A 10 11.08 4.34 -7.07
CA LEU A 10 11.35 3.62 -5.83
C LEU A 10 11.29 2.13 -6.09
N ILE A 11 12.22 1.38 -5.50
CA ILE A 11 12.21 -0.08 -5.49
C ILE A 11 11.78 -0.53 -4.10
N ASP A 12 10.78 -1.38 -4.02
CA ASP A 12 10.34 -2.03 -2.78
C ASP A 12 11.33 -3.15 -2.45
N THR A 13 12.18 -2.92 -1.43
CA THR A 13 13.34 -3.79 -1.14
C THR A 13 13.15 -4.70 0.06
N HIS A 14 12.19 -4.42 0.91
CA HIS A 14 11.88 -5.19 2.13
C HIS A 14 13.07 -5.37 3.09
N ASP A 15 13.99 -4.43 3.14
CA ASP A 15 15.26 -4.53 3.88
C ASP A 15 15.52 -3.38 4.88
N HIS A 16 14.55 -2.52 5.09
CA HIS A 16 14.60 -1.35 5.98
C HIS A 16 13.26 -1.14 6.71
N PRO A 17 13.20 -0.28 7.73
CA PRO A 17 11.93 0.16 8.31
C PRO A 17 10.99 0.73 7.26
N VAL A 18 9.70 0.71 7.55
CA VAL A 18 8.69 1.36 6.72
C VAL A 18 8.95 2.87 6.69
N ALA A 19 8.99 3.46 5.51
CA ALA A 19 9.19 4.90 5.36
C ALA A 19 8.05 5.69 6.02
N ASP A 20 8.36 6.79 6.70
CA ASP A 20 7.40 7.59 7.47
C ASP A 20 6.20 8.05 6.64
N ALA A 21 6.42 8.36 5.36
CA ALA A 21 5.36 8.76 4.43
C ALA A 21 4.31 7.66 4.17
N VAL A 22 4.62 6.40 4.45
CA VAL A 22 3.71 5.26 4.24
C VAL A 22 2.66 5.18 5.36
N TRP A 23 2.96 5.58 6.58
CA TRP A 23 2.05 5.46 7.70
C TRP A 23 0.72 6.21 7.54
N PRO A 24 0.71 7.47 7.05
CA PRO A 24 -0.55 8.15 6.74
C PRO A 24 -1.37 7.45 5.65
N LEU A 25 -0.70 6.89 4.63
CA LEU A 25 -1.35 6.12 3.57
C LEU A 25 -1.96 4.83 4.11
N TYR A 26 -1.21 4.11 4.96
CA TYR A 26 -1.70 2.93 5.65
C TYR A 26 -2.93 3.23 6.52
N ALA A 27 -2.89 4.28 7.34
CA ALA A 27 -4.02 4.69 8.15
C ALA A 27 -5.26 5.01 7.29
N ARG A 28 -5.07 5.68 6.14
CA ARG A 28 -6.15 5.96 5.19
C ARG A 28 -6.72 4.66 4.59
N ALA A 29 -5.86 3.71 4.21
CA ALA A 29 -6.29 2.42 3.67
C ALA A 29 -7.11 1.64 4.71
N GLN A 30 -6.65 1.59 5.96
CA GLN A 30 -7.36 0.92 7.06
C GLN A 30 -8.76 1.53 7.30
N ARG A 31 -8.88 2.85 7.28
CA ARG A 31 -10.20 3.53 7.39
C ARG A 31 -11.14 3.12 6.25
N ARG A 32 -10.64 3.08 5.02
CA ARG A 32 -11.45 2.74 3.84
C ARG A 32 -11.85 1.26 3.81
N ALA A 33 -10.96 0.39 4.25
CA ALA A 33 -11.19 -1.06 4.25
C ALA A 33 -11.97 -1.57 5.47
N GLY A 34 -12.31 -0.69 6.43
CA GLY A 34 -13.04 -1.10 7.64
C GLY A 34 -12.21 -1.93 8.63
N GLY A 35 -10.87 -1.83 8.56
CA GLY A 35 -9.97 -2.53 9.49
C GLY A 35 -9.64 -3.95 9.06
N VAL A 36 -8.77 -4.10 8.07
CA VAL A 36 -8.25 -5.40 7.60
C VAL A 36 -7.00 -5.83 8.32
N SER A 37 -6.68 -7.11 8.26
CA SER A 37 -5.42 -7.66 8.75
C SER A 37 -4.23 -7.06 8.01
N THR A 38 -3.11 -6.93 8.70
CA THR A 38 -1.88 -6.34 8.18
C THR A 38 -0.73 -7.33 8.33
N LEU A 39 0.01 -7.52 7.28
CA LEU A 39 1.29 -8.23 7.28
C LEU A 39 2.41 -7.21 7.09
N LEU A 40 3.40 -7.23 7.97
CA LEU A 40 4.65 -6.50 7.83
C LEU A 40 5.69 -7.46 7.25
N GLU A 41 6.14 -7.21 6.03
CA GLU A 41 7.17 -7.99 5.36
C GLU A 41 8.53 -7.31 5.52
N TRP A 42 9.53 -8.07 5.98
CA TRP A 42 10.90 -7.64 6.11
C TRP A 42 11.81 -8.85 5.82
N ASP A 43 12.29 -8.98 4.59
CA ASP A 43 12.84 -10.22 4.04
C ASP A 43 14.36 -10.23 4.01
N ALA A 44 15.02 -9.07 4.04
CA ALA A 44 16.48 -8.93 4.01
C ALA A 44 16.94 -7.98 5.12
N ARG A 45 18.20 -8.12 5.55
CA ARG A 45 18.78 -7.36 6.66
C ARG A 45 17.87 -7.35 7.89
N ILE A 46 17.33 -8.53 8.19
CA ILE A 46 16.35 -8.70 9.26
C ILE A 46 16.95 -8.24 10.58
N PRO A 47 16.35 -7.26 11.26
CA PRO A 47 16.86 -6.75 12.53
C PRO A 47 16.55 -7.71 13.69
N PRO A 48 17.07 -7.44 14.90
CA PRO A 48 16.65 -8.14 16.11
C PRO A 48 15.13 -8.10 16.31
N TYR A 49 14.59 -9.13 16.96
CA TYR A 49 13.15 -9.34 17.10
C TYR A 49 12.40 -8.18 17.79
N ASP A 50 13.02 -7.55 18.79
CA ASP A 50 12.49 -6.38 19.47
C ASP A 50 12.31 -5.17 18.54
N GLU A 51 13.20 -4.99 17.57
CA GLU A 51 13.08 -3.96 16.55
C GLU A 51 11.94 -4.26 15.57
N LEU A 52 11.76 -5.51 15.17
CA LEU A 52 10.60 -5.94 14.38
C LEU A 52 9.27 -5.67 15.11
N LEU A 53 9.24 -5.97 16.42
CA LEU A 53 8.06 -5.69 17.24
C LEU A 53 7.79 -4.19 17.38
N ALA A 54 8.83 -3.37 17.48
CA ALA A 54 8.70 -1.91 17.52
C ALA A 54 8.11 -1.38 16.20
N GLU A 55 8.57 -1.89 15.06
CA GLU A 55 8.02 -1.52 13.75
C GLU A 55 6.55 -1.93 13.58
N LEU A 56 6.20 -3.15 14.00
CA LEU A 56 4.82 -3.61 14.05
C LEU A 56 3.96 -2.75 15.00
N GLY A 57 4.56 -2.24 16.08
CA GLY A 57 3.93 -1.30 17.00
C GLY A 57 3.47 -0.01 16.32
N LYS A 58 4.24 0.52 15.37
CA LYS A 58 3.86 1.69 14.56
C LYS A 58 2.60 1.42 13.73
N ALA A 59 2.49 0.22 13.14
CA ALA A 59 1.29 -0.19 12.41
C ALA A 59 0.06 -0.22 13.32
N LYS A 60 0.19 -0.74 14.55
CA LYS A 60 -0.90 -0.76 15.54
C LYS A 60 -1.33 0.64 15.93
N LEU A 61 -0.39 1.56 16.15
CA LEU A 61 -0.67 2.96 16.47
C LEU A 61 -1.34 3.69 15.30
N ALA A 62 -0.84 3.53 14.08
CA ALA A 62 -1.43 4.11 12.89
C ALA A 62 -2.86 3.60 12.64
N ARG A 63 -3.10 2.32 12.91
CA ARG A 63 -4.44 1.71 12.84
C ARG A 63 -5.38 2.27 13.92
N ALA A 64 -4.91 2.42 15.15
CA ALA A 64 -5.70 2.97 16.26
C ALA A 64 -6.05 4.44 16.05
N GLY A 65 -5.13 5.24 15.49
CA GLY A 65 -5.36 6.63 15.09
C GLY A 65 -6.24 6.79 13.86
N ALA A 66 -6.53 5.70 13.16
CA ALA A 66 -7.44 5.66 12.03
C ALA A 66 -8.90 5.60 12.49
N GLN A 67 -9.36 6.62 13.25
CA GLN A 67 -10.80 6.72 13.55
C GLN A 67 -11.59 6.78 12.24
N PRO A 68 -12.76 6.11 12.14
CA PRO A 68 -13.63 6.27 10.99
C PRO A 68 -13.97 7.75 10.86
N ALA A 69 -13.43 8.40 9.83
CA ALA A 69 -13.91 9.73 9.47
C ALA A 69 -15.40 9.58 9.20
N ALA A 70 -16.22 10.46 9.81
CA ALA A 70 -17.61 10.61 9.42
C ALA A 70 -17.68 10.57 7.89
N VAL A 71 -18.55 9.72 7.37
CA VAL A 71 -18.70 9.40 5.95
C VAL A 71 -18.66 10.70 5.13
N ALA A 72 -17.51 11.04 4.58
CA ALA A 72 -17.44 12.00 3.51
C ALA A 72 -18.17 11.36 2.33
N ALA A 73 -19.16 12.08 1.79
CA ALA A 73 -19.95 11.67 0.66
C ALA A 73 -19.07 11.03 -0.44
N PRO A 74 -19.54 9.96 -1.10
CA PRO A 74 -18.78 9.34 -2.16
C PRO A 74 -18.41 10.41 -3.19
N CYS A 75 -17.13 10.51 -3.54
CA CYS A 75 -16.73 11.22 -4.74
C CYS A 75 -17.62 10.67 -5.85
N ALA A 76 -18.36 11.56 -6.53
CA ALA A 76 -19.12 11.19 -7.70
C ALA A 76 -18.17 10.43 -8.63
N GLU A 77 -18.40 9.14 -8.78
CA GLU A 77 -17.78 8.35 -9.83
C GLU A 77 -18.27 8.97 -11.13
N THR A 78 -17.37 9.69 -11.81
CA THR A 78 -17.58 9.93 -13.22
C THR A 78 -17.44 8.57 -13.87
N ASP A 79 -18.58 8.00 -14.22
CA ASP A 79 -18.74 6.77 -14.95
C ASP A 79 -18.16 6.94 -16.37
N ALA A 80 -16.85 6.95 -16.46
CA ALA A 80 -16.14 6.75 -17.71
C ALA A 80 -15.80 5.26 -17.76
N ALA A 81 -16.71 4.48 -18.31
CA ALA A 81 -16.44 3.10 -18.62
C ALA A 81 -15.13 2.99 -19.41
N PRO A 82 -14.17 2.16 -18.98
CA PRO A 82 -12.96 1.94 -19.77
C PRO A 82 -13.37 1.32 -21.10
N THR A 83 -13.05 2.02 -22.17
CA THR A 83 -13.20 1.48 -23.53
C THR A 83 -12.41 0.17 -23.60
N PRO A 84 -13.00 -0.97 -23.91
CA PRO A 84 -12.26 -2.22 -24.02
C PRO A 84 -11.24 -2.08 -25.13
N LEU A 85 -9.96 -2.27 -24.80
CA LEU A 85 -8.88 -2.43 -25.77
C LEU A 85 -9.21 -3.67 -26.63
N ALA A 86 -9.72 -3.44 -27.82
CA ALA A 86 -9.91 -4.50 -28.80
C ALA A 86 -8.52 -5.00 -29.22
N PHE A 87 -8.11 -6.13 -28.68
CA PHE A 87 -6.97 -6.87 -29.18
C PHE A 87 -7.40 -7.52 -30.51
N GLN A 88 -7.03 -6.89 -31.63
CA GLN A 88 -7.18 -7.49 -32.92
C GLN A 88 -6.05 -8.49 -33.16
N PHE A 89 -6.33 -9.77 -33.02
CA PHE A 89 -5.48 -10.81 -33.59
C PHE A 89 -5.63 -10.74 -35.10
N SER A 90 -4.61 -10.22 -35.77
CA SER A 90 -4.48 -10.41 -37.22
C SER A 90 -4.01 -11.85 -37.46
N ALA A 91 -4.90 -12.69 -37.92
CA ALA A 91 -4.53 -13.95 -38.52
C ALA A 91 -3.96 -13.63 -39.91
N ALA A 92 -2.64 -13.55 -40.03
CA ALA A 92 -1.96 -13.54 -41.32
C ALA A 92 -1.46 -14.95 -41.58
N ASP A 93 -2.13 -15.55 -42.50
CA ASP A 93 -1.67 -16.35 -43.61
C ASP A 93 -0.90 -17.65 -43.36
N ALA A 94 -1.65 -18.68 -43.65
CA ALA A 94 -1.13 -19.97 -44.10
C ALA A 94 -0.22 -19.86 -45.33
#